data_71fa26541ca509308af63e88c9598335
#
_entry.id   71fa26541ca509308af63e88c9598335
#
_cell.length_a   1.000
_cell.length_b   1.000
_cell.length_c   1.000
_cell.angle_alpha   90.00
_cell.angle_beta   90.00
_cell.angle_gamma   90.00
#
_symmetry.space_group_name_H-M   'P 1'
#
loop_
_entity.id
_entity.type
_entity.pdbx_description
1 polymer ?
#
loop_
_entity_poly.entity_id
_entity_poly.type
_entity_poly.pdbx_seq_one_letter_code
_entity_poly.pdbx_strand_id
1 'polypeptide(L)'
;MAKPGPPLATASSRGDVAGRRVDGPSSFQQPSSLARRRDATRHGLFAILSGLTLFAIDALGLLLAFVSAYNLRDLTGALGPTSPPPRGTYLLLVGLATGAILVVFTLGGMYRQRRTISRMDELYRIVSHASFGLVIAIATASLALGQEFVYSRQMLAYGWIFAVAAVTTGRMLHAGTIGRLRARGVATDRLLIVGAGPTGRLILDKVRRSPQLGFDVVGFVRHSPLSEELPEDLDGLPILGMSSQLGEIVEAHSIDEIIVALAGTPHEEILDLVYAVTQLPVAIRVYPDSFRLLTSDSLSITDLNGLPTVSVRSIGLRRIDRMVKRSVDIIVSVTVLVSLAPLMLVISLLVKSTSPGPVFFVQERVGQDGRAFQLLKFRSMPVNAEAESGPVWTSHNDPRPTRVGRIMRRYSLDELPQFINVLLGEMSVVGPRPERPYFVEQFRQVIPAYMARHHEKSGVTGWAQVNGLRGDTSIEERTRYDLYYVENWSVLFDLKIMVKTLFHIFRHDNNAY
;
A
#
# COMPACT_ATOMS: atom_id res chain seq x y z
N MET A 1 -42.83 -24.31 59.11
CA MET A 1 -42.49 -24.34 60.55
C MET A 1 -40.98 -24.40 60.68
N ALA A 2 -40.38 -23.32 61.15
CA ALA A 2 -39.21 -23.15 61.99
C ALA A 2 -38.71 -21.73 61.88
N LYS A 3 -38.57 -21.11 62.99
CA LYS A 3 -38.38 -19.68 63.23
C LYS A 3 -36.94 -19.20 63.05
N PRO A 4 -36.73 -17.88 62.92
CA PRO A 4 -35.41 -17.26 62.72
C PRO A 4 -34.74 -16.95 64.10
N GLY A 5 -33.39 -16.95 64.08
CA GLY A 5 -32.54 -16.53 65.23
C GLY A 5 -31.93 -15.15 64.98
N PRO A 6 -31.50 -14.45 66.05
CA PRO A 6 -31.42 -13.01 66.12
C PRO A 6 -30.05 -12.40 65.74
N PRO A 7 -29.96 -11.04 65.69
CA PRO A 7 -28.76 -10.34 65.24
C PRO A 7 -27.82 -10.04 66.45
N LEU A 8 -26.50 -9.97 66.14
CA LEU A 8 -25.47 -9.55 67.09
C LEU A 8 -24.70 -8.31 66.58
N ALA A 9 -24.89 -7.32 67.29
CA ALA A 9 -24.13 -6.22 67.89
C ALA A 9 -22.81 -5.77 67.25
N THR A 10 -22.81 -4.49 66.97
CA THR A 10 -21.73 -3.53 66.76
C THR A 10 -20.66 -3.55 67.87
N ALA A 11 -19.40 -3.50 67.47
CA ALA A 11 -18.32 -3.00 68.29
C ALA A 11 -17.35 -2.14 67.45
N SER A 12 -17.35 -0.86 67.78
CA SER A 12 -16.38 0.13 67.33
C SER A 12 -15.05 -0.06 68.08
N SER A 13 -13.95 -0.04 67.36
CA SER A 13 -12.68 0.38 67.93
C SER A 13 -11.89 1.19 66.89
N ARG A 14 -11.81 2.49 67.18
CA ARG A 14 -10.85 3.42 66.59
C ARG A 14 -9.44 2.99 66.95
N GLY A 15 -8.59 2.82 65.95
CA GLY A 15 -7.15 2.71 66.10
C GLY A 15 -6.51 3.59 65.02
N ASP A 16 -6.00 4.75 65.43
CA ASP A 16 -5.15 5.64 64.64
C ASP A 16 -3.91 4.88 64.20
N VAL A 17 -3.71 4.74 62.88
CA VAL A 17 -2.41 4.42 62.32
C VAL A 17 -2.03 5.52 61.34
N ALA A 18 -1.04 6.28 61.74
CA ALA A 18 -0.44 7.38 61.02
C ALA A 18 -0.06 7.01 59.60
N GLY A 19 -0.55 7.82 58.65
CA GLY A 19 -0.28 7.69 57.22
C GLY A 19 1.20 7.88 56.89
N ARG A 20 1.86 6.81 56.44
CA ARG A 20 3.03 6.91 55.59
C ARG A 20 2.50 7.11 54.17
N ARG A 21 2.63 8.32 53.63
CA ARG A 21 2.53 8.56 52.21
C ARG A 21 3.65 7.78 51.55
N VAL A 22 3.32 6.73 50.81
CA VAL A 22 4.19 6.11 49.83
C VAL A 22 4.21 7.09 48.65
N ASP A 23 5.32 7.78 48.47
CA ASP A 23 5.57 8.57 47.29
C ASP A 23 5.49 7.61 46.08
N GLY A 24 4.44 7.76 45.27
CA GLY A 24 4.27 7.02 44.03
C GLY A 24 5.37 7.38 43.05
N PRO A 25 5.71 6.46 42.15
CA PRO A 25 6.77 6.69 41.17
C PRO A 25 6.49 7.95 40.37
N SER A 26 7.55 8.73 40.15
CA SER A 26 7.62 10.01 39.46
C SER A 26 6.67 10.09 38.25
N SER A 27 5.75 11.04 38.31
CA SER A 27 4.79 11.38 37.29
C SER A 27 5.49 11.55 35.91
N PHE A 28 5.39 10.54 35.06
CA PHE A 28 5.62 10.71 33.62
C PHE A 28 4.57 11.72 33.13
N GLN A 29 5.01 12.95 32.88
CA GLN A 29 4.15 13.99 32.31
C GLN A 29 3.69 13.52 30.93
N GLN A 30 2.41 13.18 30.80
CA GLN A 30 1.79 12.93 29.51
C GLN A 30 1.96 14.19 28.64
N PRO A 31 2.54 14.08 27.44
CA PRO A 31 2.65 15.22 26.55
C PRO A 31 1.25 15.75 26.22
N SER A 32 1.06 17.06 26.32
CA SER A 32 -0.20 17.73 26.02
C SER A 32 -0.66 17.45 24.58
N SER A 33 -1.97 17.43 24.34
CA SER A 33 -2.55 17.17 23.00
C SER A 33 -2.01 18.12 21.91
N LEU A 34 -1.54 19.30 22.29
CA LEU A 34 -0.90 20.28 21.42
C LEU A 34 0.55 19.89 21.07
N ALA A 35 1.29 19.27 22.00
CA ALA A 35 2.63 18.73 21.71
C ALA A 35 2.53 17.54 20.73
N ARG A 36 1.55 16.65 20.91
CA ARG A 36 1.26 15.52 20.00
C ARG A 36 0.98 15.98 18.58
N ARG A 37 0.18 17.03 18.37
CA ARG A 37 -0.10 17.59 17.03
C ARG A 37 1.14 18.22 16.40
N ARG A 38 1.99 18.88 17.18
CA ARG A 38 3.25 19.49 16.70
C ARG A 38 4.25 18.46 16.24
N ASP A 39 4.40 17.34 16.94
CA ASP A 39 5.36 16.29 16.60
C ASP A 39 4.91 15.51 15.36
N ALA A 40 3.65 15.13 15.24
CA ALA A 40 3.08 14.52 14.03
C ALA A 40 3.23 15.41 12.79
N THR A 41 3.07 16.73 12.96
CA THR A 41 3.25 17.70 11.87
C THR A 41 4.72 17.83 11.47
N ARG A 42 5.65 17.80 12.43
CA ARG A 42 7.11 17.86 12.18
C ARG A 42 7.62 16.62 11.46
N HIS A 43 7.19 15.42 11.85
CA HIS A 43 7.54 14.17 11.16
C HIS A 43 7.02 14.15 9.72
N GLY A 44 5.77 14.57 9.52
CA GLY A 44 5.19 14.70 8.18
C GLY A 44 5.95 15.70 7.30
N LEU A 45 6.30 16.87 7.86
CA LEU A 45 7.06 17.90 7.15
C LEU A 45 8.49 17.43 6.80
N PHE A 46 9.17 16.77 7.74
CA PHE A 46 10.50 16.19 7.49
C PHE A 46 10.49 15.15 6.37
N ALA A 47 9.48 14.28 6.35
CA ALA A 47 9.32 13.27 5.30
C ALA A 47 9.10 13.92 3.91
N ILE A 48 8.27 14.97 3.85
CA ILE A 48 8.03 15.74 2.61
C ILE A 48 9.31 16.44 2.17
N LEU A 49 9.98 17.16 3.06
CA LEU A 49 11.22 17.87 2.75
C LEU A 49 12.32 16.91 2.28
N SER A 50 12.47 15.76 2.94
CA SER A 50 13.44 14.74 2.53
C SER A 50 13.10 14.13 1.15
N GLY A 51 11.82 13.97 0.81
CA GLY A 51 11.38 13.55 -0.52
C GLY A 51 11.68 14.61 -1.58
N LEU A 52 11.43 15.87 -1.28
CA LEU A 52 11.72 16.99 -2.19
C LEU A 52 13.21 17.19 -2.41
N THR A 53 14.03 17.08 -1.35
CA THR A 53 15.50 17.17 -1.49
C THR A 53 16.05 16.03 -2.32
N LEU A 54 15.54 14.81 -2.15
CA LEU A 54 15.93 13.66 -2.96
C LEU A 54 15.54 13.86 -4.43
N PHE A 55 14.34 14.37 -4.71
CA PHE A 55 13.88 14.70 -6.06
C PHE A 55 14.80 15.75 -6.71
N ALA A 56 15.15 16.80 -5.98
CA ALA A 56 16.07 17.84 -6.47
C ALA A 56 17.48 17.31 -6.75
N ILE A 57 18.00 16.42 -5.89
CA ILE A 57 19.30 15.75 -6.09
C ILE A 57 19.26 14.89 -7.35
N ASP A 58 18.22 14.09 -7.55
CA ASP A 58 18.06 13.25 -8.74
C ASP A 58 17.93 14.12 -10.00
N ALA A 59 17.13 15.18 -9.98
CA ALA A 59 16.97 16.10 -11.11
C ALA A 59 18.30 16.75 -11.51
N LEU A 60 19.02 17.28 -10.52
CA LEU A 60 20.34 17.89 -10.75
C LEU A 60 21.35 16.85 -11.27
N GLY A 61 21.38 15.66 -10.65
CA GLY A 61 22.26 14.56 -11.04
C GLY A 61 22.01 14.11 -12.47
N LEU A 62 20.77 13.97 -12.90
CA LEU A 62 20.39 13.61 -14.26
C LEU A 62 20.79 14.70 -15.26
N LEU A 63 20.52 15.97 -14.97
CA LEU A 63 20.93 17.08 -15.83
C LEU A 63 22.45 17.11 -16.01
N LEU A 64 23.20 17.03 -14.92
CA LEU A 64 24.67 17.01 -14.96
C LEU A 64 25.20 15.79 -15.72
N ALA A 65 24.59 14.63 -15.55
CA ALA A 65 24.96 13.39 -16.26
C ALA A 65 24.86 13.52 -17.78
N PHE A 66 23.72 14.00 -18.26
CA PHE A 66 23.52 14.17 -19.71
C PHE A 66 24.38 15.30 -20.28
N VAL A 67 24.56 16.42 -19.57
CA VAL A 67 25.46 17.50 -20.00
C VAL A 67 26.91 17.00 -20.04
N SER A 68 27.35 16.24 -19.06
CA SER A 68 28.69 15.63 -19.05
C SER A 68 28.90 14.65 -20.19
N ALA A 69 27.88 13.87 -20.53
CA ALA A 69 27.93 12.95 -21.67
C ALA A 69 28.10 13.68 -23.02
N TYR A 70 27.44 14.84 -23.16
CA TYR A 70 27.63 15.70 -24.34
C TYR A 70 29.07 16.23 -24.41
N ASN A 71 29.57 16.80 -23.32
CA ASN A 71 30.92 17.36 -23.29
C ASN A 71 31.99 16.29 -23.48
N LEU A 72 31.83 15.09 -22.91
CA LEU A 72 32.75 13.98 -23.11
C LEU A 72 32.82 13.56 -24.56
N ARG A 73 31.68 13.49 -25.24
CA ARG A 73 31.64 13.18 -26.67
C ARG A 73 32.32 14.26 -27.53
N ASP A 74 32.11 15.52 -27.21
CA ASP A 74 32.75 16.65 -27.89
C ASP A 74 34.28 16.57 -27.78
N LEU A 75 34.78 16.22 -26.60
CA LEU A 75 36.22 16.01 -26.34
C LEU A 75 36.76 14.74 -27.01
N THR A 76 35.99 13.67 -27.10
CA THR A 76 36.40 12.38 -27.67
C THR A 76 36.07 12.28 -29.18
N GLY A 77 35.62 13.36 -29.81
CA GLY A 77 35.09 13.48 -31.16
C GLY A 77 35.91 12.88 -32.34
N ALA A 78 37.01 12.18 -32.03
CA ALA A 78 37.85 11.46 -32.97
C ALA A 78 37.33 10.06 -33.39
N LEU A 79 36.23 9.54 -32.82
CA LEU A 79 35.82 8.13 -32.95
C LEU A 79 34.49 7.90 -33.71
N GLY A 80 33.93 8.87 -34.43
CA GLY A 80 32.69 8.63 -35.20
C GLY A 80 32.47 9.64 -36.33
N PRO A 81 31.92 9.19 -37.45
CA PRO A 81 31.76 9.99 -38.67
C PRO A 81 30.63 11.03 -38.65
N THR A 82 29.94 11.19 -37.52
CA THR A 82 28.80 12.13 -37.41
C THR A 82 29.10 13.26 -36.46
N SER A 83 28.94 14.51 -36.93
CA SER A 83 28.98 15.73 -36.13
C SER A 83 27.98 15.65 -34.95
N PRO A 84 28.30 16.20 -33.76
CA PRO A 84 27.36 16.23 -32.64
C PRO A 84 26.07 16.98 -33.07
N PRO A 85 24.90 16.56 -32.55
CA PRO A 85 23.68 17.26 -32.84
C PRO A 85 23.76 18.74 -32.34
N PRO A 86 23.04 19.67 -32.98
CA PRO A 86 23.02 21.05 -32.53
C PRO A 86 22.68 21.16 -31.05
N ARG A 87 23.36 22.05 -30.32
CA ARG A 87 23.17 22.22 -28.86
C ARG A 87 21.71 22.38 -28.44
N GLY A 88 20.90 23.09 -29.26
CA GLY A 88 19.48 23.29 -28.97
C GLY A 88 18.65 22.00 -28.98
N THR A 89 18.85 21.15 -29.99
CA THR A 89 18.18 19.85 -30.11
C THR A 89 18.61 18.92 -28.97
N TYR A 90 19.87 18.99 -28.57
CA TYR A 90 20.38 18.17 -27.48
C TYR A 90 19.83 18.61 -26.13
N LEU A 91 19.73 19.90 -25.83
CA LEU A 91 19.13 20.41 -24.59
C LEU A 91 17.66 19.99 -24.45
N LEU A 92 16.93 19.96 -25.55
CA LEU A 92 15.56 19.45 -25.57
C LEU A 92 15.52 17.94 -25.22
N LEU A 93 16.43 17.14 -25.76
CA LEU A 93 16.55 15.72 -25.41
C LEU A 93 16.92 15.53 -23.93
N VAL A 94 17.85 16.34 -23.40
CA VAL A 94 18.22 16.34 -21.98
C VAL A 94 16.99 16.64 -21.10
N GLY A 95 16.21 17.64 -21.48
CA GLY A 95 14.97 18.00 -20.77
C GLY A 95 13.95 16.86 -20.80
N LEU A 96 13.71 16.27 -21.97
CA LEU A 96 12.81 15.12 -22.14
C LEU A 96 13.28 13.90 -21.37
N ALA A 97 14.58 13.55 -21.45
CA ALA A 97 15.13 12.39 -20.75
C ALA A 97 15.07 12.57 -19.22
N THR A 98 15.48 13.74 -18.72
CA THR A 98 15.39 14.06 -17.30
C THR A 98 13.94 14.01 -16.83
N GLY A 99 13.01 14.67 -17.54
CA GLY A 99 11.59 14.69 -17.21
C GLY A 99 10.97 13.29 -17.21
N ALA A 100 11.21 12.49 -18.26
CA ALA A 100 10.69 11.13 -18.36
C ALA A 100 11.22 10.22 -17.25
N ILE A 101 12.52 10.27 -16.92
CA ILE A 101 13.12 9.49 -15.85
C ILE A 101 12.53 9.89 -14.50
N LEU A 102 12.39 11.20 -14.20
CA LEU A 102 11.80 11.70 -12.96
C LEU A 102 10.33 11.28 -12.82
N VAL A 103 9.56 11.32 -13.91
CA VAL A 103 8.17 10.82 -13.94
C VAL A 103 8.15 9.32 -13.62
N VAL A 104 8.99 8.52 -14.27
CA VAL A 104 9.08 7.07 -14.01
C VAL A 104 9.50 6.80 -12.56
N PHE A 105 10.46 7.54 -12.00
CA PHE A 105 10.87 7.45 -10.60
C PHE A 105 9.71 7.77 -9.65
N THR A 106 8.93 8.81 -9.95
CA THR A 106 7.77 9.21 -9.14
C THR A 106 6.68 8.16 -9.20
N LEU A 107 6.31 7.69 -10.39
CA LEU A 107 5.31 6.63 -10.58
C LEU A 107 5.76 5.30 -9.97
N GLY A 108 7.05 4.98 -10.03
CA GLY A 108 7.66 3.81 -9.38
C GLY A 108 7.79 3.93 -7.87
N GLY A 109 7.35 5.05 -7.27
CA GLY A 109 7.37 5.27 -5.83
C GLY A 109 8.79 5.35 -5.25
N MET A 110 9.78 5.81 -6.03
CA MET A 110 11.18 5.88 -5.60
C MET A 110 11.46 7.01 -4.61
N TYR A 111 10.57 8.00 -4.50
CA TYR A 111 10.64 9.09 -3.52
C TYR A 111 9.90 8.77 -2.21
N ARG A 112 9.30 7.56 -2.11
CA ARG A 112 8.74 7.06 -0.85
C ARG A 112 9.89 6.60 0.05
N GLN A 113 10.00 7.18 1.24
CA GLN A 113 10.99 6.75 2.22
C GLN A 113 10.71 5.31 2.66
N ARG A 114 11.45 4.37 2.11
CA ARG A 114 11.52 3.00 2.61
C ARG A 114 12.81 2.89 3.43
N ARG A 115 12.71 2.75 4.74
CA ARG A 115 13.87 2.73 5.66
C ARG A 115 14.79 1.53 5.49
N THR A 116 14.35 0.52 4.75
CA THR A 116 14.98 -0.81 4.71
C THR A 116 14.92 -1.42 3.31
N ILE A 117 15.55 -0.77 2.33
CA ILE A 117 15.79 -1.39 1.03
C ILE A 117 17.26 -1.79 1.00
N SER A 118 17.55 -3.03 0.57
CA SER A 118 18.91 -3.45 0.24
C SER A 118 19.51 -2.48 -0.78
N ARG A 119 20.80 -2.15 -0.62
CA ARG A 119 21.51 -1.28 -1.58
C ARG A 119 21.47 -1.86 -2.99
N MET A 120 21.49 -3.17 -3.11
CA MET A 120 21.40 -3.86 -4.42
C MET A 120 20.02 -3.71 -5.05
N ASP A 121 18.95 -3.82 -4.27
CA ASP A 121 17.59 -3.60 -4.76
C ASP A 121 17.36 -2.14 -5.18
N GLU A 122 17.94 -1.19 -4.46
CA GLU A 122 17.88 0.22 -4.83
C GLU A 122 18.60 0.46 -6.16
N LEU A 123 19.82 -0.09 -6.33
CA LEU A 123 20.55 -0.01 -7.59
C LEU A 123 19.77 -0.64 -8.75
N TYR A 124 19.24 -1.84 -8.56
CA TYR A 124 18.41 -2.49 -9.58
C TYR A 124 17.21 -1.64 -9.98
N ARG A 125 16.53 -1.01 -9.00
CA ARG A 125 15.41 -0.11 -9.26
C ARG A 125 15.85 1.15 -10.00
N ILE A 126 16.98 1.76 -9.64
CA ILE A 126 17.54 2.92 -10.35
C ILE A 126 17.81 2.55 -11.81
N VAL A 127 18.53 1.46 -12.04
CA VAL A 127 18.88 0.98 -13.39
C VAL A 127 17.62 0.73 -14.23
N SER A 128 16.66 -0.03 -13.71
CA SER A 128 15.46 -0.40 -14.46
C SER A 128 14.58 0.81 -14.79
N HIS A 129 14.35 1.70 -13.82
CA HIS A 129 13.50 2.88 -14.02
C HIS A 129 14.18 3.95 -14.89
N ALA A 130 15.51 4.15 -14.75
CA ALA A 130 16.27 5.06 -15.60
C ALA A 130 16.27 4.56 -17.07
N SER A 131 16.47 3.25 -17.28
CA SER A 131 16.41 2.64 -18.62
C SER A 131 15.04 2.82 -19.26
N PHE A 132 13.96 2.55 -18.50
CA PHE A 132 12.60 2.70 -19.00
C PHE A 132 12.26 4.17 -19.31
N GLY A 133 12.65 5.09 -18.43
CA GLY A 133 12.47 6.53 -18.68
C GLY A 133 13.24 7.04 -19.90
N LEU A 134 14.46 6.54 -20.11
CA LEU A 134 15.26 6.90 -21.30
C LEU A 134 14.60 6.38 -22.60
N VAL A 135 14.07 5.16 -22.60
CA VAL A 135 13.33 4.60 -23.74
C VAL A 135 12.10 5.46 -24.07
N ILE A 136 11.34 5.88 -23.05
CA ILE A 136 10.19 6.79 -23.23
C ILE A 136 10.65 8.12 -23.84
N ALA A 137 11.74 8.69 -23.34
CA ALA A 137 12.27 9.96 -23.84
C ALA A 137 12.67 9.87 -25.32
N ILE A 138 13.37 8.79 -25.72
CA ILE A 138 13.75 8.54 -27.10
C ILE A 138 12.52 8.37 -27.98
N ALA A 139 11.55 7.58 -27.56
CA ALA A 139 10.31 7.37 -28.30
C ALA A 139 9.53 8.68 -28.49
N THR A 140 9.40 9.48 -27.42
CA THR A 140 8.71 10.78 -27.46
C THR A 140 9.45 11.76 -28.37
N ALA A 141 10.78 11.83 -28.27
CA ALA A 141 11.59 12.67 -29.14
C ALA A 141 11.49 12.27 -30.62
N SER A 142 11.51 10.97 -30.91
CA SER A 142 11.38 10.46 -32.27
C SER A 142 10.01 10.75 -32.90
N LEU A 143 8.93 10.68 -32.08
CA LEU A 143 7.58 11.01 -32.54
C LEU A 143 7.37 12.53 -32.72
N ALA A 144 7.95 13.34 -31.84
CA ALA A 144 7.75 14.80 -31.86
C ALA A 144 8.61 15.52 -32.91
N LEU A 145 9.84 15.05 -33.16
CA LEU A 145 10.83 15.69 -34.03
C LEU A 145 10.99 15.00 -35.38
N GLY A 146 10.34 13.85 -35.58
CA GLY A 146 10.34 13.12 -36.86
C GLY A 146 11.74 12.71 -37.32
N GLN A 147 11.96 12.73 -38.67
CA GLN A 147 13.22 12.29 -39.29
C GLN A 147 14.41 13.24 -39.07
N GLU A 148 14.16 14.46 -38.63
CA GLU A 148 15.24 15.42 -38.33
C GLU A 148 15.94 15.12 -36.98
N PHE A 149 15.42 14.17 -36.21
CA PHE A 149 15.96 13.78 -34.91
C PHE A 149 17.16 12.83 -35.07
N VAL A 150 18.35 13.40 -35.17
CA VAL A 150 19.61 12.62 -35.18
C VAL A 150 20.16 12.57 -33.77
N TYR A 151 20.23 11.38 -33.16
CA TYR A 151 20.85 11.15 -31.87
C TYR A 151 22.09 10.26 -31.97
N SER A 152 23.08 10.52 -31.12
CA SER A 152 24.26 9.68 -31.01
C SER A 152 24.05 8.54 -30.03
N ARG A 153 24.18 7.29 -30.49
CA ARG A 153 24.08 6.10 -29.61
C ARG A 153 25.09 6.13 -28.47
N GLN A 154 26.32 6.57 -28.74
CA GLN A 154 27.38 6.71 -27.73
C GLN A 154 27.00 7.72 -26.65
N MET A 155 26.43 8.83 -27.02
CA MET A 155 25.99 9.89 -26.09
C MET A 155 24.85 9.44 -25.18
N LEU A 156 23.92 8.65 -25.71
CA LEU A 156 22.86 8.02 -24.91
C LEU A 156 23.44 6.99 -23.93
N ALA A 157 24.42 6.18 -24.38
CA ALA A 157 25.07 5.21 -23.51
C ALA A 157 25.86 5.88 -22.37
N TYR A 158 26.66 6.92 -22.68
CA TYR A 158 27.37 7.69 -21.65
C TYR A 158 26.39 8.40 -20.71
N GLY A 159 25.33 9.03 -21.28
CA GLY A 159 24.29 9.68 -20.48
C GLY A 159 23.59 8.73 -19.51
N TRP A 160 23.29 7.53 -19.97
CA TRP A 160 22.70 6.50 -19.11
C TRP A 160 23.64 6.04 -17.99
N ILE A 161 24.92 5.76 -18.33
CA ILE A 161 25.94 5.35 -17.33
C ILE A 161 26.11 6.45 -16.27
N PHE A 162 26.27 7.70 -16.71
CA PHE A 162 26.45 8.84 -15.82
C PHE A 162 25.19 9.12 -15.00
N ALA A 163 24.00 8.95 -15.58
CA ALA A 163 22.72 9.10 -14.87
C ALA A 163 22.59 8.09 -13.73
N VAL A 164 22.86 6.81 -14.01
CA VAL A 164 22.84 5.76 -13.00
C VAL A 164 23.87 6.05 -11.91
N ALA A 165 25.09 6.42 -12.27
CA ALA A 165 26.15 6.73 -11.32
C ALA A 165 25.82 7.98 -10.46
N ALA A 166 25.34 9.06 -11.07
CA ALA A 166 25.01 10.30 -10.38
C ALA A 166 23.84 10.12 -9.43
N VAL A 167 22.76 9.47 -9.87
CA VAL A 167 21.60 9.18 -9.03
C VAL A 167 21.97 8.26 -7.87
N THR A 168 22.73 7.19 -8.12
CA THR A 168 23.17 6.27 -7.06
C THR A 168 24.02 6.99 -6.03
N THR A 169 25.01 7.77 -6.46
CA THR A 169 25.89 8.53 -5.57
C THR A 169 25.10 9.59 -4.78
N GLY A 170 24.24 10.34 -5.44
CA GLY A 170 23.39 11.35 -4.81
C GLY A 170 22.49 10.76 -3.72
N ARG A 171 21.87 9.62 -4.00
CA ARG A 171 21.04 8.90 -3.03
C ARG A 171 21.85 8.33 -1.85
N MET A 172 23.04 7.81 -2.09
CA MET A 172 23.93 7.35 -1.01
C MET A 172 24.34 8.51 -0.08
N LEU A 173 24.68 9.66 -0.65
CA LEU A 173 25.02 10.86 0.12
C LEU A 173 23.80 11.37 0.91
N HIS A 174 22.64 11.43 0.29
CA HIS A 174 21.38 11.80 0.94
C HIS A 174 21.05 10.85 2.10
N ALA A 175 21.10 9.52 1.88
CA ALA A 175 20.88 8.53 2.92
C ALA A 175 21.86 8.68 4.09
N GLY A 176 23.13 8.94 3.79
CA GLY A 176 24.16 9.20 4.80
C GLY A 176 23.89 10.46 5.63
N THR A 177 23.44 11.55 5.00
CA THR A 177 23.09 12.79 5.71
C THR A 177 21.86 12.62 6.58
N ILE A 178 20.80 11.98 6.07
CA ILE A 178 19.59 11.66 6.85
C ILE A 178 19.94 10.72 8.04
N GLY A 179 20.78 9.72 7.82
CA GLY A 179 21.23 8.83 8.90
C GLY A 179 21.98 9.58 10.01
N ARG A 180 22.83 10.55 9.66
CA ARG A 180 23.52 11.40 10.65
C ARG A 180 22.56 12.32 11.40
N LEU A 181 21.55 12.87 10.74
CA LEU A 181 20.52 13.69 11.38
C LEU A 181 19.69 12.87 12.37
N ARG A 182 19.29 11.66 11.99
CA ARG A 182 18.57 10.72 12.86
C ARG A 182 19.42 10.31 14.07
N ALA A 183 20.71 10.03 13.87
CA ALA A 183 21.61 9.72 14.98
C ALA A 183 21.76 10.88 15.99
N ARG A 184 21.44 12.11 15.58
CA ARG A 184 21.37 13.31 16.45
C ARG A 184 19.99 13.55 17.05
N GLY A 185 19.05 12.61 16.92
CA GLY A 185 17.69 12.72 17.45
C GLY A 185 16.72 13.56 16.60
N VAL A 186 17.08 13.88 15.35
CA VAL A 186 16.17 14.62 14.46
C VAL A 186 15.25 13.63 13.73
N ALA A 187 13.92 13.79 13.92
CA ALA A 187 12.90 12.95 13.30
C ALA A 187 13.07 11.45 13.60
N THR A 188 13.19 11.12 14.89
CA THR A 188 13.18 9.74 15.39
C THR A 188 11.75 9.24 15.53
N ASP A 189 11.48 7.98 15.12
CA ASP A 189 10.19 7.34 15.32
C ASP A 189 10.13 6.67 16.68
N ARG A 190 9.01 6.78 17.36
CA ARG A 190 8.76 6.13 18.66
C ARG A 190 8.45 4.67 18.44
N LEU A 191 9.33 3.82 18.95
CA LEU A 191 9.27 2.36 18.77
C LEU A 191 8.77 1.68 20.04
N LEU A 192 7.78 0.80 19.87
CA LEU A 192 7.30 -0.10 20.90
C LEU A 192 7.71 -1.54 20.56
N ILE A 193 8.25 -2.26 21.54
CA ILE A 193 8.62 -3.68 21.35
C ILE A 193 7.59 -4.55 22.10
N VAL A 194 6.89 -5.39 21.33
CA VAL A 194 5.96 -6.38 21.90
C VAL A 194 6.69 -7.70 22.10
N GLY A 195 6.86 -8.07 23.36
CA GLY A 195 7.68 -9.21 23.78
C GLY A 195 8.91 -8.77 24.57
N ALA A 196 8.83 -8.92 25.91
CA ALA A 196 9.92 -8.56 26.84
C ALA A 196 10.95 -9.69 27.06
N GLY A 197 10.94 -10.72 26.21
CA GLY A 197 11.83 -11.87 26.27
C GLY A 197 13.22 -11.62 25.62
N PRO A 198 14.02 -12.70 25.45
CA PRO A 198 15.36 -12.61 24.87
C PRO A 198 15.39 -11.97 23.48
N THR A 199 14.38 -12.24 22.66
CA THR A 199 14.25 -11.66 21.31
C THR A 199 13.99 -10.14 21.37
N GLY A 200 13.17 -9.67 22.31
CA GLY A 200 12.94 -8.23 22.52
C GLY A 200 14.21 -7.50 22.94
N ARG A 201 15.01 -8.11 23.84
CA ARG A 201 16.35 -7.58 24.25
C ARG A 201 17.30 -7.51 23.08
N LEU A 202 17.36 -8.55 22.24
CA LEU A 202 18.20 -8.58 21.04
C LEU A 202 17.85 -7.41 20.09
N ILE A 203 16.57 -7.13 19.91
CA ILE A 203 16.09 -6.01 19.09
C ILE A 203 16.50 -4.68 19.73
N LEU A 204 16.29 -4.51 21.03
CA LEU A 204 16.70 -3.31 21.77
C LEU A 204 18.20 -3.03 21.61
N ASP A 205 19.03 -4.05 21.84
CA ASP A 205 20.50 -3.94 21.69
C ASP A 205 20.90 -3.52 20.28
N LYS A 206 20.23 -4.08 19.28
CA LYS A 206 20.50 -3.74 17.88
C LYS A 206 20.09 -2.31 17.54
N VAL A 207 18.94 -1.86 18.02
CA VAL A 207 18.47 -0.48 17.84
C VAL A 207 19.45 0.50 18.52
N ARG A 208 19.88 0.22 19.75
CA ARG A 208 20.85 1.05 20.48
C ARG A 208 22.21 1.14 19.79
N ARG A 209 22.67 0.04 19.19
CA ARG A 209 23.93 0.01 18.40
C ARG A 209 23.81 0.66 17.03
N SER A 210 22.60 1.00 16.58
CA SER A 210 22.34 1.54 15.25
C SER A 210 21.51 2.84 15.29
N PRO A 211 22.02 3.92 15.90
CA PRO A 211 21.27 5.18 16.07
C PRO A 211 20.84 5.82 14.74
N GLN A 212 21.54 5.49 13.64
CA GLN A 212 21.19 5.93 12.28
C GLN A 212 19.82 5.41 11.79
N LEU A 213 19.26 4.37 12.43
CA LEU A 213 17.89 3.90 12.15
C LEU A 213 16.85 4.92 12.58
N GLY A 214 17.18 5.78 13.55
CA GLY A 214 16.30 6.85 14.02
C GLY A 214 15.09 6.32 14.80
N PHE A 215 15.28 5.29 15.63
CA PHE A 215 14.26 4.80 16.56
C PHE A 215 14.55 5.29 17.98
N ASP A 216 13.47 5.74 18.64
CA ASP A 216 13.42 6.03 20.06
C ASP A 216 12.55 4.96 20.73
N VAL A 217 13.18 4.03 21.47
CA VAL A 217 12.45 2.92 22.09
C VAL A 217 11.76 3.41 23.35
N VAL A 218 10.42 3.43 23.33
CA VAL A 218 9.57 3.93 24.42
C VAL A 218 9.45 2.92 25.56
N GLY A 219 9.39 1.62 25.22
CA GLY A 219 9.24 0.56 26.22
C GLY A 219 8.88 -0.78 25.60
N PHE A 220 8.50 -1.69 26.49
CA PHE A 220 8.07 -3.04 26.15
C PHE A 220 6.60 -3.27 26.49
N VAL A 221 5.99 -4.25 25.81
CA VAL A 221 4.66 -4.78 26.12
C VAL A 221 4.76 -6.29 26.31
N ARG A 222 4.14 -6.83 27.34
CA ARG A 222 4.04 -8.28 27.57
C ARG A 222 2.91 -8.88 26.74
N HIS A 223 3.08 -10.11 26.28
CA HIS A 223 2.06 -10.83 25.52
C HIS A 223 1.30 -11.83 26.40
N SER A 224 1.98 -12.55 27.28
CA SER A 224 1.37 -13.55 28.15
C SER A 224 1.55 -13.23 29.64
N PRO A 225 0.53 -13.45 30.47
CA PRO A 225 0.66 -13.31 31.93
C PRO A 225 1.56 -14.39 32.55
N LEU A 226 1.77 -15.52 31.83
CA LEU A 226 2.62 -16.64 32.26
C LEU A 226 4.12 -16.41 32.03
N SER A 227 4.52 -15.31 31.39
CA SER A 227 5.93 -14.90 31.38
C SER A 227 6.30 -14.29 32.72
N GLU A 228 6.55 -15.20 33.66
CA GLU A 228 6.82 -14.98 35.07
C GLU A 228 7.97 -14.00 35.30
N GLU A 229 7.83 -13.17 36.35
CA GLU A 229 8.89 -12.46 37.07
C GLU A 229 9.88 -11.63 36.24
N LEU A 230 9.44 -11.03 35.13
CA LEU A 230 10.24 -9.98 34.51
C LEU A 230 10.10 -8.70 35.35
N PRO A 231 11.20 -8.03 35.69
CA PRO A 231 11.16 -6.79 36.44
C PRO A 231 10.28 -5.74 35.75
N GLU A 232 9.80 -4.75 36.50
CA GLU A 232 8.95 -3.66 35.97
C GLU A 232 9.66 -2.84 34.89
N ASP A 233 10.99 -2.89 34.86
CA ASP A 233 11.80 -2.34 33.78
C ASP A 233 12.72 -3.41 33.17
N LEU A 234 13.00 -3.28 31.88
CA LEU A 234 13.92 -4.11 31.13
C LEU A 234 15.02 -3.23 30.52
N ASP A 235 16.26 -3.39 31.01
CA ASP A 235 17.41 -2.60 30.56
C ASP A 235 17.18 -1.07 30.64
N GLY A 236 16.48 -0.60 31.68
CA GLY A 236 16.14 0.80 31.90
C GLY A 236 14.98 1.33 31.07
N LEU A 237 14.19 0.45 30.46
CA LEU A 237 12.96 0.82 29.75
C LEU A 237 11.73 0.20 30.43
N PRO A 238 10.63 0.95 30.57
CA PRO A 238 9.45 0.50 31.26
C PRO A 238 8.69 -0.58 30.48
N ILE A 239 8.04 -1.48 31.20
CA ILE A 239 7.00 -2.35 30.64
C ILE A 239 5.66 -1.61 30.77
N LEU A 240 5.10 -1.20 29.64
CA LEU A 240 3.94 -0.30 29.57
C LEU A 240 2.59 -0.99 29.78
N GLY A 241 2.55 -2.33 29.71
CA GLY A 241 1.33 -3.10 29.91
C GLY A 241 1.31 -4.43 29.16
N MET A 242 0.10 -4.92 28.90
CA MET A 242 -0.17 -6.18 28.20
C MET A 242 -0.57 -5.94 26.75
N SER A 243 -0.37 -6.94 25.90
CA SER A 243 -0.76 -6.89 24.48
C SER A 243 -2.26 -6.68 24.25
N SER A 244 -3.11 -7.05 25.23
CA SER A 244 -4.55 -6.75 25.20
C SER A 244 -4.86 -5.25 25.28
N GLN A 245 -3.95 -4.44 25.82
CA GLN A 245 -4.07 -2.99 25.97
C GLN A 245 -3.30 -2.21 24.90
N LEU A 246 -2.84 -2.90 23.83
CA LEU A 246 -1.91 -2.36 22.85
C LEU A 246 -2.45 -1.11 22.14
N GLY A 247 -3.76 -1.05 21.87
CA GLY A 247 -4.40 0.12 21.28
C GLY A 247 -4.29 1.36 22.16
N GLU A 248 -4.59 1.24 23.46
CA GLU A 248 -4.50 2.32 24.43
C GLU A 248 -3.05 2.78 24.63
N ILE A 249 -2.10 1.84 24.68
CA ILE A 249 -0.67 2.13 24.83
C ILE A 249 -0.15 2.91 23.61
N VAL A 250 -0.52 2.51 22.41
CA VAL A 250 -0.15 3.17 21.16
C VAL A 250 -0.63 4.62 21.15
N GLU A 251 -1.88 4.84 21.50
CA GLU A 251 -2.44 6.19 21.56
C GLU A 251 -1.84 7.02 22.69
N ALA A 252 -1.71 6.46 23.89
CA ALA A 252 -1.18 7.15 25.05
C ALA A 252 0.28 7.61 24.86
N HIS A 253 1.09 6.77 24.25
CA HIS A 253 2.52 7.02 24.06
C HIS A 253 2.88 7.54 22.65
N SER A 254 1.90 7.79 21.77
CA SER A 254 2.12 8.27 20.40
C SER A 254 3.16 7.41 19.65
N ILE A 255 2.95 6.11 19.62
CA ILE A 255 3.85 5.14 18.97
C ILE A 255 3.72 5.26 17.46
N ASP A 256 4.86 5.30 16.76
CA ASP A 256 4.92 5.36 15.29
C ASP A 256 5.12 3.96 14.69
N GLU A 257 5.86 3.10 15.41
CA GLU A 257 6.19 1.77 14.92
C GLU A 257 6.19 0.73 16.05
N ILE A 258 5.70 -0.47 15.74
CA ILE A 258 5.66 -1.63 16.64
C ILE A 258 6.53 -2.73 16.05
N ILE A 259 7.41 -3.32 16.85
CA ILE A 259 8.12 -4.56 16.51
C ILE A 259 7.60 -5.68 17.41
N VAL A 260 6.99 -6.70 16.79
CA VAL A 260 6.54 -7.90 17.47
C VAL A 260 7.70 -8.89 17.57
N ALA A 261 8.15 -9.14 18.80
CA ALA A 261 9.32 -9.94 19.16
C ALA A 261 8.93 -11.19 19.95
N LEU A 262 7.92 -11.92 19.46
CA LEU A 262 7.33 -13.09 20.12
C LEU A 262 7.88 -14.37 19.48
N ALA A 263 9.02 -14.85 19.98
CA ALA A 263 9.57 -16.13 19.57
C ALA A 263 8.79 -17.29 20.20
N GLY A 264 8.45 -18.31 19.41
CA GLY A 264 7.74 -19.49 19.88
C GLY A 264 6.22 -19.35 20.06
N THR A 265 5.65 -18.15 19.84
CA THR A 265 4.20 -17.92 19.89
C THR A 265 3.50 -18.52 18.66
N PRO A 266 2.33 -19.17 18.80
CA PRO A 266 1.55 -19.64 17.67
C PRO A 266 1.25 -18.52 16.67
N HIS A 267 1.25 -18.87 15.39
CA HIS A 267 1.04 -17.88 14.31
C HIS A 267 -0.32 -17.19 14.40
N GLU A 268 -1.33 -17.89 14.86
CA GLU A 268 -2.70 -17.37 15.05
C GLU A 268 -2.72 -16.24 16.07
N GLU A 269 -2.04 -16.38 17.20
CA GLU A 269 -1.97 -15.35 18.23
C GLU A 269 -1.21 -14.09 17.76
N ILE A 270 -0.16 -14.28 16.93
CA ILE A 270 0.55 -13.16 16.31
C ILE A 270 -0.35 -12.44 15.31
N LEU A 271 -1.14 -13.16 14.53
CA LEU A 271 -2.11 -12.59 13.60
C LEU A 271 -3.20 -11.81 14.33
N ASP A 272 -3.77 -12.36 15.41
CA ASP A 272 -4.80 -11.68 16.19
C ASP A 272 -4.27 -10.36 16.78
N LEU A 273 -3.04 -10.37 17.29
CA LEU A 273 -2.38 -9.17 17.78
C LEU A 273 -2.17 -8.14 16.66
N VAL A 274 -1.72 -8.58 15.50
CA VAL A 274 -1.56 -7.72 14.32
C VAL A 274 -2.91 -7.15 13.89
N TYR A 275 -3.97 -7.95 13.85
CA TYR A 275 -5.31 -7.50 13.50
C TYR A 275 -5.85 -6.47 14.49
N ALA A 276 -5.65 -6.66 15.79
CA ALA A 276 -6.08 -5.71 16.82
C ALA A 276 -5.48 -4.30 16.60
N VAL A 277 -4.29 -4.22 16.03
CA VAL A 277 -3.56 -2.96 15.82
C VAL A 277 -3.68 -2.42 14.40
N THR A 278 -4.18 -3.20 13.45
CA THR A 278 -4.30 -2.82 12.02
C THR A 278 -5.21 -1.58 11.82
N GLN A 279 -6.13 -1.32 12.75
CA GLN A 279 -6.99 -0.13 12.71
C GLN A 279 -6.25 1.16 13.11
N LEU A 280 -5.06 1.06 13.69
CA LEU A 280 -4.27 2.19 14.15
C LEU A 280 -3.27 2.62 13.06
N PRO A 281 -2.95 3.91 12.94
CA PRO A 281 -2.02 4.42 11.93
C PRO A 281 -0.55 4.18 12.30
N VAL A 282 -0.20 2.95 12.71
CA VAL A 282 1.16 2.54 13.13
C VAL A 282 1.76 1.53 12.17
N ALA A 283 3.07 1.58 11.99
CA ALA A 283 3.78 0.56 11.21
C ALA A 283 4.04 -0.67 12.10
N ILE A 284 3.74 -1.87 11.58
CA ILE A 284 3.94 -3.12 12.32
C ILE A 284 4.99 -3.95 11.61
N ARG A 285 5.98 -4.43 12.36
CA ARG A 285 6.96 -5.42 11.92
C ARG A 285 6.94 -6.62 12.85
N VAL A 286 7.07 -7.79 12.27
CA VAL A 286 7.20 -9.03 13.03
C VAL A 286 8.62 -9.54 12.85
N TYR A 287 9.28 -9.86 13.96
CA TYR A 287 10.56 -10.57 13.94
C TYR A 287 10.26 -12.06 13.70
N PRO A 288 10.68 -12.63 12.56
CA PRO A 288 10.39 -14.02 12.26
C PRO A 288 11.24 -14.94 13.12
N ASP A 289 10.62 -15.97 13.68
CA ASP A 289 11.36 -17.08 14.28
C ASP A 289 12.09 -17.85 13.17
N SER A 290 13.38 -18.12 13.36
CA SER A 290 14.30 -18.64 12.34
C SER A 290 13.83 -19.94 11.67
N PHE A 291 12.96 -20.70 12.32
CA PHE A 291 12.46 -21.98 11.81
C PHE A 291 11.33 -21.85 10.79
N ARG A 292 10.62 -20.72 10.75
CA ARG A 292 9.43 -20.49 9.90
C ARG A 292 9.72 -19.72 8.61
N LEU A 293 10.90 -19.11 8.49
CA LEU A 293 11.34 -18.42 7.26
C LEU A 293 11.51 -19.38 6.07
N LEU A 294 11.73 -20.67 6.34
CA LEU A 294 11.96 -21.68 5.31
C LEU A 294 10.69 -22.21 4.64
N THR A 295 9.51 -21.85 5.14
CA THR A 295 8.23 -22.46 4.69
C THR A 295 7.24 -21.47 4.03
N SER A 296 7.57 -20.18 3.92
CA SER A 296 6.65 -19.20 3.32
C SER A 296 7.27 -18.46 2.12
N ASP A 297 6.81 -18.80 0.93
CA ASP A 297 7.25 -18.28 -0.37
C ASP A 297 6.87 -16.79 -0.65
N SER A 298 6.20 -16.08 0.26
CA SER A 298 5.57 -14.79 -0.05
C SER A 298 5.88 -13.62 0.89
N LEU A 299 6.81 -13.77 1.84
CA LEU A 299 7.11 -12.71 2.81
C LEU A 299 8.27 -11.82 2.32
N SER A 300 8.03 -10.52 2.19
CA SER A 300 9.10 -9.56 1.96
C SER A 300 9.93 -9.39 3.24
N ILE A 301 11.02 -10.12 3.32
CA ILE A 301 12.00 -9.99 4.42
C ILE A 301 12.68 -8.65 4.26
N THR A 302 12.56 -7.81 5.27
CA THR A 302 13.20 -6.51 5.33
C THR A 302 14.34 -6.60 6.32
N ASP A 303 15.54 -6.20 5.92
CA ASP A 303 16.71 -6.22 6.79
C ASP A 303 16.78 -4.94 7.63
N LEU A 304 16.66 -5.05 8.94
CA LEU A 304 16.82 -3.98 9.88
C LEU A 304 18.27 -4.00 10.38
N ASN A 305 19.22 -3.63 9.49
CA ASN A 305 20.65 -3.60 9.75
C ASN A 305 21.21 -4.95 10.28
N GLY A 306 20.86 -6.04 9.60
CA GLY A 306 21.25 -7.42 9.95
C GLY A 306 20.25 -8.15 10.86
N LEU A 307 19.07 -7.57 11.15
CA LEU A 307 17.94 -8.28 11.74
C LEU A 307 16.89 -8.53 10.66
N PRO A 308 16.59 -9.78 10.29
CA PRO A 308 15.49 -10.06 9.40
C PRO A 308 14.19 -9.66 10.09
N THR A 309 13.39 -8.80 9.46
CA THR A 309 12.06 -8.42 9.93
C THR A 309 11.08 -8.53 8.78
N VAL A 310 9.89 -9.01 9.07
CA VAL A 310 8.77 -9.02 8.13
C VAL A 310 7.92 -7.80 8.39
N SER A 311 7.86 -6.88 7.42
CA SER A 311 6.95 -5.74 7.53
C SER A 311 5.53 -6.23 7.28
N VAL A 312 4.72 -6.22 8.31
CA VAL A 312 3.27 -6.28 8.15
C VAL A 312 2.84 -4.87 7.80
N ARG A 313 2.65 -4.60 6.50
CA ARG A 313 2.19 -3.28 6.06
C ARG A 313 0.83 -2.99 6.70
N SER A 314 0.66 -1.76 7.18
CA SER A 314 -0.69 -1.20 7.36
C SER A 314 -1.40 -1.32 6.01
N ILE A 315 -2.44 -2.15 5.97
CA ILE A 315 -3.24 -2.41 4.77
C ILE A 315 -3.97 -1.10 4.45
N GLY A 316 -3.58 -0.43 3.37
CA GLY A 316 -4.25 0.78 2.90
C GLY A 316 -3.31 1.80 2.25
N LEU A 317 -3.86 2.56 1.31
CA LEU A 317 -3.14 3.60 0.57
C LEU A 317 -2.91 4.84 1.44
N ARG A 318 -1.70 5.41 1.38
CA ARG A 318 -1.40 6.72 1.99
C ARG A 318 -2.22 7.83 1.30
N ARG A 319 -2.41 8.95 1.97
CA ARG A 319 -3.23 10.08 1.49
C ARG A 319 -2.85 10.56 0.07
N ILE A 320 -1.56 10.69 -0.20
CA ILE A 320 -1.05 11.10 -1.52
C ILE A 320 -1.36 10.04 -2.58
N ASP A 321 -1.18 8.77 -2.27
CA ASP A 321 -1.46 7.65 -3.16
C ASP A 321 -2.93 7.61 -3.54
N ARG A 322 -3.82 7.83 -2.58
CA ARG A 322 -5.27 7.92 -2.82
C ARG A 322 -5.62 9.10 -3.73
N MET A 323 -4.94 10.24 -3.59
CA MET A 323 -5.15 11.39 -4.48
C MET A 323 -4.69 11.08 -5.91
N VAL A 324 -3.51 10.50 -6.09
CA VAL A 324 -2.99 10.10 -7.40
C VAL A 324 -3.90 9.04 -8.02
N LYS A 325 -4.27 8.00 -7.27
CA LYS A 325 -5.21 6.97 -7.72
C LYS A 325 -6.54 7.59 -8.16
N ARG A 326 -7.09 8.50 -7.36
CA ARG A 326 -8.34 9.19 -7.66
C ARG A 326 -8.25 10.00 -8.96
N SER A 327 -7.14 10.69 -9.20
CA SER A 327 -6.92 11.44 -10.44
C SER A 327 -6.89 10.51 -11.66
N VAL A 328 -6.19 9.38 -11.57
CA VAL A 328 -6.18 8.35 -12.63
C VAL A 328 -7.58 7.78 -12.86
N ASP A 329 -8.30 7.44 -11.80
CA ASP A 329 -9.68 6.94 -11.87
C ASP A 329 -10.61 7.91 -12.63
N ILE A 330 -10.53 9.20 -12.32
CA ILE A 330 -11.36 10.24 -12.98
C ILE A 330 -10.99 10.35 -14.46
N ILE A 331 -9.70 10.46 -14.79
CA ILE A 331 -9.23 10.63 -16.17
C ILE A 331 -9.67 9.44 -17.01
N VAL A 332 -9.43 8.21 -16.54
CA VAL A 332 -9.79 6.99 -17.28
C VAL A 332 -11.31 6.90 -17.43
N SER A 333 -12.08 7.15 -16.36
CA SER A 333 -13.54 7.03 -16.41
C SER A 333 -14.16 8.05 -17.36
N VAL A 334 -13.73 9.31 -17.34
CA VAL A 334 -14.18 10.34 -18.28
C VAL A 334 -13.85 9.92 -19.71
N THR A 335 -12.63 9.47 -19.96
CA THR A 335 -12.19 9.02 -21.28
C THR A 335 -13.05 7.88 -21.79
N VAL A 336 -13.30 6.86 -20.97
CA VAL A 336 -14.13 5.69 -21.35
C VAL A 336 -15.58 6.11 -21.60
N LEU A 337 -16.19 6.87 -20.68
CA LEU A 337 -17.58 7.29 -20.82
C LEU A 337 -17.82 8.18 -22.05
N VAL A 338 -16.91 9.12 -22.33
CA VAL A 338 -17.02 10.00 -23.51
C VAL A 338 -16.79 9.22 -24.80
N SER A 339 -15.74 8.40 -24.87
CA SER A 339 -15.40 7.63 -26.07
C SER A 339 -16.46 6.56 -26.40
N LEU A 340 -17.05 5.92 -25.38
CA LEU A 340 -18.03 4.84 -25.56
C LEU A 340 -19.48 5.33 -25.40
N ALA A 341 -19.74 6.64 -25.24
CA ALA A 341 -21.09 7.18 -25.13
C ALA A 341 -22.01 6.78 -26.30
N PRO A 342 -21.60 6.81 -27.59
CA PRO A 342 -22.44 6.35 -28.70
C PRO A 342 -22.78 4.86 -28.57
N LEU A 343 -21.82 4.01 -28.19
CA LEU A 343 -22.05 2.58 -27.98
C LEU A 343 -23.01 2.35 -26.81
N MET A 344 -22.85 3.07 -25.70
CA MET A 344 -23.74 2.98 -24.53
C MET A 344 -25.18 3.39 -24.89
N LEU A 345 -25.36 4.39 -25.76
CA LEU A 345 -26.66 4.78 -26.26
C LEU A 345 -27.31 3.65 -27.08
N VAL A 346 -26.55 3.04 -28.00
CA VAL A 346 -27.03 1.89 -28.79
C VAL A 346 -27.44 0.72 -27.90
N ILE A 347 -26.60 0.38 -26.91
CA ILE A 347 -26.91 -0.67 -25.93
C ILE A 347 -28.20 -0.33 -25.16
N SER A 348 -28.35 0.90 -24.71
CA SER A 348 -29.56 1.37 -24.00
C SER A 348 -30.84 1.15 -24.82
N LEU A 349 -30.79 1.49 -26.10
CA LEU A 349 -31.92 1.28 -27.05
C LEU A 349 -32.20 -0.21 -27.24
N LEU A 350 -31.18 -1.04 -27.42
CA LEU A 350 -31.30 -2.50 -27.57
C LEU A 350 -31.90 -3.15 -26.31
N VAL A 351 -31.44 -2.76 -25.12
CA VAL A 351 -31.98 -3.27 -23.85
C VAL A 351 -33.46 -2.89 -23.71
N LYS A 352 -33.81 -1.64 -24.06
CA LYS A 352 -35.20 -1.15 -23.97
C LYS A 352 -36.13 -1.82 -24.97
N SER A 353 -35.64 -2.14 -26.18
CA SER A 353 -36.45 -2.77 -27.25
C SER A 353 -36.65 -4.28 -27.03
N THR A 354 -35.71 -4.94 -26.34
CA THR A 354 -35.74 -6.42 -26.20
C THR A 354 -36.44 -6.92 -24.94
N SER A 355 -36.64 -6.06 -23.93
CA SER A 355 -37.36 -6.46 -22.71
C SER A 355 -37.99 -5.26 -21.99
N PRO A 356 -39.21 -5.39 -21.43
CA PRO A 356 -39.88 -4.32 -20.68
C PRO A 356 -39.13 -4.03 -19.37
N GLY A 357 -39.03 -2.73 -18.97
CA GLY A 357 -38.43 -2.30 -17.72
C GLY A 357 -37.30 -1.27 -17.89
N PRO A 358 -36.52 -0.96 -16.82
CA PRO A 358 -35.44 0.04 -16.85
C PRO A 358 -34.23 -0.46 -17.65
N VAL A 359 -33.45 0.48 -18.22
CA VAL A 359 -32.24 0.19 -18.97
C VAL A 359 -31.11 -0.29 -18.02
N PHE A 360 -31.02 0.36 -16.86
CA PHE A 360 -30.02 0.04 -15.85
C PHE A 360 -30.59 -0.95 -14.83
N PHE A 361 -29.70 -1.81 -14.38
CA PHE A 361 -29.86 -2.68 -13.23
C PHE A 361 -29.02 -2.14 -12.10
N VAL A 362 -29.60 -1.99 -10.93
CA VAL A 362 -28.96 -1.47 -9.73
C VAL A 362 -28.92 -2.58 -8.68
N GLN A 363 -27.76 -2.80 -8.06
CA GLN A 363 -27.59 -3.84 -7.07
C GLN A 363 -26.67 -3.38 -5.94
N GLU A 364 -27.09 -3.64 -4.71
CA GLU A 364 -26.28 -3.33 -3.54
C GLU A 364 -25.03 -4.20 -3.48
N ARG A 365 -23.88 -3.57 -3.25
CA ARG A 365 -22.56 -4.19 -3.12
C ARG A 365 -21.80 -3.58 -1.96
N VAL A 366 -20.84 -4.35 -1.44
CA VAL A 366 -19.91 -3.88 -0.39
C VAL A 366 -18.69 -3.26 -1.03
N GLY A 367 -18.39 -2.03 -0.64
CA GLY A 367 -17.26 -1.23 -1.10
C GLY A 367 -16.22 -0.99 -0.01
N GLN A 368 -15.55 0.17 -0.09
CA GLN A 368 -14.50 0.56 0.83
C GLN A 368 -14.98 0.61 2.29
N ASP A 369 -14.14 0.12 3.20
CA ASP A 369 -14.40 0.05 4.66
C ASP A 369 -15.71 -0.66 5.03
N GLY A 370 -16.15 -1.63 4.17
CA GLY A 370 -17.38 -2.39 4.39
C GLY A 370 -18.67 -1.61 4.12
N ARG A 371 -18.60 -0.39 3.56
CA ARG A 371 -19.79 0.41 3.27
C ARG A 371 -20.51 -0.09 2.02
N ALA A 372 -21.81 -0.22 2.11
CA ALA A 372 -22.62 -0.59 0.97
C ALA A 372 -22.79 0.57 -0.02
N PHE A 373 -22.84 0.27 -1.31
CA PHE A 373 -23.12 1.21 -2.38
C PHE A 373 -23.97 0.56 -3.49
N GLN A 374 -24.55 1.36 -4.38
CA GLN A 374 -25.42 0.91 -5.46
C GLN A 374 -24.64 0.74 -6.76
N LEU A 375 -24.31 -0.50 -7.11
CA LEU A 375 -23.58 -0.84 -8.33
C LEU A 375 -24.51 -0.69 -9.56
N LEU A 376 -24.07 0.06 -10.56
CA LEU A 376 -24.77 0.29 -11.82
C LEU A 376 -24.29 -0.68 -12.91
N LYS A 377 -25.23 -1.35 -13.59
CA LYS A 377 -24.96 -2.17 -14.79
C LYS A 377 -26.06 -1.95 -15.85
N PHE A 378 -25.79 -2.29 -17.09
CA PHE A 378 -26.87 -2.50 -18.04
C PHE A 378 -27.64 -3.77 -17.67
N ARG A 379 -28.95 -3.73 -17.79
CA ARG A 379 -29.78 -4.88 -17.52
C ARG A 379 -29.56 -5.96 -18.59
N SER A 380 -29.01 -7.08 -18.18
CA SER A 380 -28.69 -8.24 -19.03
C SER A 380 -29.68 -9.40 -18.86
N MET A 381 -30.58 -9.32 -17.87
CA MET A 381 -31.61 -10.31 -17.53
C MET A 381 -33.02 -9.67 -17.50
N PRO A 382 -34.12 -10.45 -17.62
CA PRO A 382 -35.48 -9.97 -17.38
C PRO A 382 -35.64 -9.41 -15.96
N VAL A 383 -36.65 -8.55 -15.80
CA VAL A 383 -37.05 -8.08 -14.47
C VAL A 383 -37.49 -9.29 -13.65
N ASN A 384 -37.11 -9.36 -12.38
CA ASN A 384 -37.40 -10.46 -11.45
C ASN A 384 -36.72 -11.81 -11.76
N ALA A 385 -35.64 -11.84 -12.54
CA ALA A 385 -34.91 -13.07 -12.84
C ALA A 385 -34.36 -13.82 -11.59
N GLU A 386 -34.30 -13.17 -10.42
CA GLU A 386 -33.87 -13.75 -9.14
C GLU A 386 -35.05 -14.01 -8.16
N ALA A 387 -36.31 -13.75 -8.57
CA ALA A 387 -37.44 -13.85 -7.65
C ALA A 387 -37.69 -15.26 -7.10
N GLU A 388 -37.40 -16.29 -7.91
CA GLU A 388 -37.60 -17.69 -7.52
C GLU A 388 -36.33 -18.32 -6.92
N SER A 389 -35.13 -17.89 -7.36
CA SER A 389 -33.88 -18.53 -6.99
C SER A 389 -33.16 -17.85 -5.83
N GLY A 390 -33.54 -16.63 -5.45
CA GLY A 390 -32.81 -15.82 -4.48
C GLY A 390 -31.43 -15.40 -4.99
N PRO A 391 -30.52 -14.98 -4.08
CA PRO A 391 -29.15 -14.62 -4.41
C PRO A 391 -28.33 -15.87 -4.74
N VAL A 392 -28.26 -16.23 -6.02
CA VAL A 392 -27.48 -17.38 -6.51
C VAL A 392 -26.16 -16.90 -7.07
N TRP A 393 -25.10 -17.68 -6.84
CA TRP A 393 -23.81 -17.49 -7.49
C TRP A 393 -23.93 -17.79 -9.00
N THR A 394 -23.35 -16.97 -9.84
CA THR A 394 -23.48 -17.09 -11.29
C THR A 394 -22.70 -18.31 -11.78
N SER A 395 -23.37 -19.29 -12.40
CA SER A 395 -22.75 -20.46 -13.00
C SER A 395 -22.44 -20.25 -14.49
N HIS A 396 -21.56 -21.07 -15.07
CA HIS A 396 -21.06 -20.94 -16.45
C HIS A 396 -22.16 -21.02 -17.52
N ASN A 397 -23.30 -21.71 -17.26
CA ASN A 397 -24.42 -21.87 -18.19
C ASN A 397 -25.73 -21.30 -17.64
N ASP A 398 -25.70 -20.05 -17.16
CA ASP A 398 -26.89 -19.38 -16.66
C ASP A 398 -27.90 -19.16 -17.81
N PRO A 399 -29.13 -19.75 -17.77
CA PRO A 399 -30.13 -19.60 -18.84
C PRO A 399 -30.87 -18.25 -18.80
N ARG A 400 -30.75 -17.49 -17.72
CA ARG A 400 -31.54 -16.26 -17.44
C ARG A 400 -31.21 -15.04 -18.32
N PRO A 401 -29.99 -14.84 -18.88
CA PRO A 401 -29.72 -13.67 -19.70
C PRO A 401 -30.53 -13.61 -20.99
N THR A 402 -30.98 -12.38 -21.34
CA THR A 402 -31.63 -12.11 -22.65
C THR A 402 -30.60 -12.35 -23.80
N ARG A 403 -31.08 -12.44 -25.06
CA ARG A 403 -30.15 -12.58 -26.21
C ARG A 403 -29.13 -11.46 -26.29
N VAL A 404 -29.56 -10.21 -26.09
CA VAL A 404 -28.68 -9.03 -26.03
C VAL A 404 -27.80 -9.09 -24.76
N GLY A 405 -28.40 -9.48 -23.64
CA GLY A 405 -27.68 -9.62 -22.36
C GLY A 405 -26.53 -10.62 -22.44
N ARG A 406 -26.67 -11.72 -23.17
CA ARG A 406 -25.62 -12.73 -23.36
C ARG A 406 -24.42 -12.16 -24.11
N ILE A 407 -24.67 -11.36 -25.16
CA ILE A 407 -23.62 -10.68 -25.91
C ILE A 407 -22.91 -9.65 -25.02
N MET A 408 -23.68 -8.83 -24.29
CA MET A 408 -23.11 -7.81 -23.41
C MET A 408 -22.22 -8.44 -22.33
N ARG A 409 -22.64 -9.52 -21.68
CA ARG A 409 -21.86 -10.24 -20.67
C ARG A 409 -20.57 -10.83 -21.25
N ARG A 410 -20.65 -11.41 -22.46
CA ARG A 410 -19.49 -11.98 -23.15
C ARG A 410 -18.35 -10.98 -23.34
N TYR A 411 -18.67 -9.70 -23.59
CA TYR A 411 -17.70 -8.63 -23.78
C TYR A 411 -17.61 -7.68 -22.58
N SER A 412 -18.23 -8.02 -21.45
CA SER A 412 -18.31 -7.17 -20.24
C SER A 412 -18.88 -5.77 -20.50
N LEU A 413 -19.65 -5.59 -21.57
CA LEU A 413 -20.29 -4.32 -21.93
C LEU A 413 -21.39 -3.93 -20.94
N ASP A 414 -21.99 -4.90 -20.26
CA ASP A 414 -22.96 -4.65 -19.20
C ASP A 414 -22.35 -3.94 -18.00
N GLU A 415 -21.02 -3.96 -17.82
CA GLU A 415 -20.31 -3.33 -16.71
C GLU A 415 -19.88 -1.88 -17.01
N LEU A 416 -20.06 -1.37 -18.25
CA LEU A 416 -19.70 0.01 -18.61
C LEU A 416 -20.33 1.10 -17.72
N PRO A 417 -21.59 1.00 -17.24
CA PRO A 417 -22.13 2.00 -16.32
C PRO A 417 -21.40 2.12 -14.99
N GLN A 418 -20.59 1.13 -14.59
CA GLN A 418 -19.80 1.21 -13.36
C GLN A 418 -18.78 2.35 -13.38
N PHE A 419 -18.34 2.83 -14.56
CA PHE A 419 -17.50 4.02 -14.64
C PHE A 419 -18.20 5.29 -14.10
N ILE A 420 -19.54 5.31 -14.03
CA ILE A 420 -20.31 6.34 -13.32
C ILE A 420 -20.08 6.20 -11.81
N ASN A 421 -20.14 4.98 -11.24
CA ASN A 421 -19.80 4.75 -9.83
C ASN A 421 -18.35 5.17 -9.51
N VAL A 422 -17.41 4.97 -10.46
CA VAL A 422 -16.04 5.46 -10.31
C VAL A 422 -16.02 6.99 -10.23
N LEU A 423 -16.72 7.70 -11.11
CA LEU A 423 -16.80 9.17 -11.06
C LEU A 423 -17.45 9.69 -9.78
N LEU A 424 -18.48 9.02 -9.28
CA LEU A 424 -19.11 9.34 -7.99
C LEU A 424 -18.19 9.07 -6.80
N GLY A 425 -17.14 8.26 -6.99
CA GLY A 425 -16.15 7.94 -5.96
C GLY A 425 -16.51 6.73 -5.11
N GLU A 426 -17.53 5.97 -5.47
CA GLU A 426 -17.93 4.74 -4.81
C GLU A 426 -17.06 3.55 -5.21
N MET A 427 -16.49 3.61 -6.42
CA MET A 427 -15.60 2.61 -7.00
C MET A 427 -14.27 3.23 -7.48
N SER A 428 -13.37 2.37 -7.90
CA SER A 428 -12.13 2.67 -8.62
C SER A 428 -12.12 1.92 -9.96
N VAL A 429 -11.31 2.35 -10.92
CA VAL A 429 -11.09 1.58 -12.16
C VAL A 429 -10.46 0.23 -11.84
N VAL A 430 -9.45 0.22 -10.95
CA VAL A 430 -8.74 -1.00 -10.54
C VAL A 430 -8.91 -1.21 -9.03
N GLY A 431 -9.33 -2.39 -8.64
CA GLY A 431 -9.52 -2.76 -7.23
C GLY A 431 -10.09 -4.16 -7.07
N PRO A 432 -10.31 -4.62 -5.83
CA PRO A 432 -11.03 -5.86 -5.56
C PRO A 432 -12.44 -5.85 -6.13
N ARG A 433 -12.90 -6.98 -6.65
CA ARG A 433 -14.27 -7.07 -7.19
C ARG A 433 -15.31 -6.91 -6.08
N PRO A 434 -16.35 -6.05 -6.23
CA PRO A 434 -17.37 -5.84 -5.21
C PRO A 434 -18.29 -7.06 -5.11
N GLU A 435 -18.51 -7.54 -3.89
CA GLU A 435 -19.38 -8.68 -3.60
C GLU A 435 -20.70 -8.22 -2.95
N ARG A 436 -21.74 -9.07 -3.02
CA ARG A 436 -23.04 -8.81 -2.38
C ARG A 436 -22.91 -8.92 -0.85
N PRO A 437 -23.62 -8.09 -0.06
CA PRO A 437 -23.56 -8.14 1.41
C PRO A 437 -23.79 -9.54 1.98
N TYR A 438 -24.70 -10.29 1.40
CA TYR A 438 -25.00 -11.67 1.78
C TYR A 438 -23.77 -12.59 1.72
N PHE A 439 -23.00 -12.52 0.65
CA PHE A 439 -21.80 -13.35 0.50
C PHE A 439 -20.62 -12.84 1.35
N VAL A 440 -20.48 -11.52 1.50
CA VAL A 440 -19.47 -10.92 2.36
C VAL A 440 -19.62 -11.41 3.79
N GLU A 441 -20.86 -11.48 4.29
CA GLU A 441 -21.17 -11.97 5.63
C GLU A 441 -20.77 -13.44 5.83
N GLN A 442 -20.99 -14.28 4.82
CA GLN A 442 -20.58 -15.69 4.86
C GLN A 442 -19.06 -15.85 4.78
N PHE A 443 -18.40 -15.13 3.86
CA PHE A 443 -16.97 -15.29 3.63
C PHE A 443 -16.12 -14.76 4.77
N ARG A 444 -16.55 -13.67 5.45
CA ARG A 444 -15.82 -13.12 6.59
C ARG A 444 -15.71 -14.08 7.78
N GLN A 445 -16.65 -15.03 7.88
CA GLN A 445 -16.67 -16.03 8.96
C GLN A 445 -15.73 -17.20 8.68
N VAL A 446 -15.44 -17.48 7.41
CA VAL A 446 -14.72 -18.68 6.97
C VAL A 446 -13.29 -18.35 6.51
N ILE A 447 -13.09 -17.18 5.89
CA ILE A 447 -11.80 -16.82 5.30
C ILE A 447 -11.08 -15.80 6.18
N PRO A 448 -9.92 -16.16 6.74
CA PRO A 448 -9.10 -15.22 7.51
C PRO A 448 -8.75 -13.98 6.68
N ALA A 449 -8.76 -12.79 7.31
CA ALA A 449 -8.45 -11.51 6.69
C ALA A 449 -9.32 -11.10 5.48
N TYR A 450 -10.46 -11.78 5.24
CA TYR A 450 -11.36 -11.45 4.11
C TYR A 450 -11.72 -9.96 4.07
N MET A 451 -12.00 -9.34 5.22
CA MET A 451 -12.38 -7.93 5.29
C MET A 451 -11.25 -6.96 4.90
N ALA A 452 -10.00 -7.38 4.98
CA ALA A 452 -8.86 -6.54 4.63
C ALA A 452 -8.82 -6.15 3.14
N ARG A 453 -9.47 -6.92 2.25
CA ARG A 453 -9.64 -6.55 0.85
C ARG A 453 -10.50 -5.30 0.64
N HIS A 454 -11.35 -4.94 1.62
CA HIS A 454 -12.23 -3.78 1.56
C HIS A 454 -11.58 -2.50 2.09
N HIS A 455 -10.31 -2.51 2.51
CA HIS A 455 -9.60 -1.27 2.84
C HIS A 455 -9.40 -0.33 1.64
N GLU A 456 -9.47 -0.90 0.43
CA GLU A 456 -9.46 -0.13 -0.81
C GLU A 456 -10.81 -0.18 -1.52
N LYS A 457 -11.04 0.80 -2.42
CA LYS A 457 -12.26 0.85 -3.22
C LYS A 457 -12.36 -0.36 -4.12
N SER A 458 -13.56 -0.87 -4.25
CA SER A 458 -13.88 -1.92 -5.22
C SER A 458 -13.62 -1.45 -6.65
N GLY A 459 -13.07 -2.33 -7.49
CA GLY A 459 -12.70 -2.03 -8.87
C GLY A 459 -13.68 -2.53 -9.92
N VAL A 460 -13.71 -1.85 -11.06
CA VAL A 460 -14.33 -2.35 -12.30
C VAL A 460 -13.53 -3.56 -12.79
N THR A 461 -12.19 -3.47 -12.74
CA THR A 461 -11.26 -4.59 -12.93
C THR A 461 -10.35 -4.77 -11.73
N GLY A 462 -9.63 -5.89 -11.64
CA GLY A 462 -8.76 -6.18 -10.51
C GLY A 462 -7.73 -7.26 -10.79
N TRP A 463 -6.75 -7.39 -9.88
CA TRP A 463 -5.66 -8.33 -10.05
C TRP A 463 -6.13 -9.78 -10.08
N ALA A 464 -7.08 -10.17 -9.23
CA ALA A 464 -7.72 -11.48 -9.27
C ALA A 464 -8.41 -11.72 -10.63
N GLN A 465 -9.17 -10.73 -11.11
CA GLN A 465 -9.93 -10.82 -12.36
C GLN A 465 -9.04 -11.06 -13.59
N VAL A 466 -7.92 -10.32 -13.71
CA VAL A 466 -6.98 -10.47 -14.85
C VAL A 466 -6.07 -11.70 -14.75
N ASN A 467 -6.15 -12.46 -13.68
CA ASN A 467 -5.49 -13.76 -13.54
C ASN A 467 -6.50 -14.92 -13.60
N GLY A 468 -7.70 -14.69 -14.16
CA GLY A 468 -8.69 -15.74 -14.41
C GLY A 468 -9.58 -16.10 -13.22
N LEU A 469 -9.43 -15.42 -12.07
CA LEU A 469 -10.20 -15.70 -10.86
C LEU A 469 -11.54 -14.93 -10.89
N ARG A 470 -12.45 -15.36 -11.77
CA ARG A 470 -13.80 -14.82 -11.95
C ARG A 470 -14.84 -15.94 -11.78
N GLY A 471 -16.10 -15.57 -11.50
CA GLY A 471 -17.22 -16.52 -11.44
C GLY A 471 -17.02 -17.62 -10.39
N ASP A 472 -17.11 -18.88 -10.79
CA ASP A 472 -17.07 -20.05 -9.93
C ASP A 472 -15.61 -20.50 -9.65
N THR A 473 -14.83 -19.62 -9.06
CA THR A 473 -13.44 -19.90 -8.65
C THR A 473 -13.28 -19.80 -7.13
N SER A 474 -12.21 -20.36 -6.57
CA SER A 474 -11.92 -20.31 -5.14
C SER A 474 -11.92 -18.88 -4.62
N ILE A 475 -12.82 -18.60 -3.65
CA ILE A 475 -12.91 -17.28 -2.99
C ILE A 475 -11.64 -16.99 -2.18
N GLU A 476 -11.05 -18.03 -1.61
CA GLU A 476 -9.83 -17.94 -0.84
C GLU A 476 -8.64 -17.49 -1.70
N GLU A 477 -8.49 -18.11 -2.88
CA GLU A 477 -7.46 -17.73 -3.84
C GLU A 477 -7.71 -16.30 -4.37
N ARG A 478 -8.95 -15.97 -4.70
CA ARG A 478 -9.34 -14.60 -5.09
C ARG A 478 -8.98 -13.58 -4.02
N THR A 479 -9.30 -13.88 -2.75
CA THR A 479 -8.96 -13.02 -1.61
C THR A 479 -7.46 -12.81 -1.51
N ARG A 480 -6.64 -13.85 -1.71
CA ARG A 480 -5.18 -13.75 -1.70
C ARG A 480 -4.66 -12.79 -2.79
N TYR A 481 -5.20 -12.87 -4.01
CA TYR A 481 -4.83 -11.97 -5.10
C TYR A 481 -5.28 -10.53 -4.85
N ASP A 482 -6.47 -10.34 -4.28
CA ASP A 482 -6.97 -9.02 -3.91
C ASP A 482 -6.14 -8.39 -2.79
N LEU A 483 -5.76 -9.15 -1.77
CA LEU A 483 -4.86 -8.69 -0.70
C LEU A 483 -3.48 -8.32 -1.25
N TYR A 484 -2.92 -9.17 -2.13
CA TYR A 484 -1.66 -8.86 -2.80
C TYR A 484 -1.72 -7.51 -3.54
N TYR A 485 -2.84 -7.23 -4.22
CA TYR A 485 -3.04 -5.95 -4.90
C TYR A 485 -3.07 -4.79 -3.90
N VAL A 486 -3.86 -4.89 -2.84
CA VAL A 486 -4.00 -3.85 -1.81
C VAL A 486 -2.65 -3.54 -1.15
N GLU A 487 -1.87 -4.56 -0.86
CA GLU A 487 -0.56 -4.45 -0.23
C GLU A 487 0.53 -3.88 -1.16
N ASN A 488 0.48 -4.20 -2.44
CA ASN A 488 1.53 -3.86 -3.41
C ASN A 488 1.12 -2.79 -4.42
N TRP A 489 0.08 -2.03 -4.12
CA TRP A 489 -0.45 -1.03 -5.03
C TRP A 489 0.63 -0.04 -5.50
N SER A 490 0.61 0.27 -6.78
CA SER A 490 1.32 1.37 -7.43
C SER A 490 0.57 1.77 -8.70
N VAL A 491 0.81 3.00 -9.18
CA VAL A 491 0.21 3.47 -10.44
C VAL A 491 0.59 2.56 -11.62
N LEU A 492 1.85 2.09 -11.64
CA LEU A 492 2.31 1.14 -12.67
C LEU A 492 1.61 -0.21 -12.56
N PHE A 493 1.25 -0.64 -11.36
CA PHE A 493 0.50 -1.87 -11.16
C PHE A 493 -0.94 -1.71 -11.65
N ASP A 494 -1.59 -0.57 -11.39
CA ASP A 494 -2.90 -0.26 -11.98
C ASP A 494 -2.84 -0.25 -13.51
N LEU A 495 -1.84 0.40 -14.10
CA LEU A 495 -1.65 0.42 -15.55
C LEU A 495 -1.45 -0.99 -16.12
N LYS A 496 -0.64 -1.81 -15.48
CA LYS A 496 -0.45 -3.23 -15.85
C LYS A 496 -1.76 -3.99 -15.84
N ILE A 497 -2.61 -3.80 -14.83
CA ILE A 497 -3.91 -4.45 -14.72
C ILE A 497 -4.86 -3.95 -15.82
N MET A 498 -4.92 -2.64 -16.07
CA MET A 498 -5.75 -2.07 -17.14
C MET A 498 -5.35 -2.60 -18.53
N VAL A 499 -4.04 -2.65 -18.82
CA VAL A 499 -3.53 -3.21 -20.07
C VAL A 499 -3.88 -4.70 -20.20
N LYS A 500 -3.68 -5.49 -19.14
CA LYS A 500 -4.10 -6.91 -19.13
C LYS A 500 -5.60 -7.06 -19.36
N THR A 501 -6.42 -6.19 -18.75
CA THR A 501 -7.88 -6.21 -18.93
C THR A 501 -8.27 -6.00 -20.39
N LEU A 502 -7.65 -5.03 -21.08
CA LEU A 502 -7.88 -4.82 -22.52
C LEU A 502 -7.53 -6.06 -23.32
N PHE A 503 -6.38 -6.68 -23.08
CA PHE A 503 -6.00 -7.92 -23.76
C PHE A 503 -6.98 -9.06 -23.52
N HIS A 504 -7.53 -9.20 -22.29
CA HIS A 504 -8.51 -10.26 -21.99
C HIS A 504 -9.86 -10.05 -22.70
N ILE A 505 -10.31 -8.79 -22.84
CA ILE A 505 -11.55 -8.49 -23.58
C ILE A 505 -11.44 -8.95 -25.05
N PHE A 506 -10.25 -8.82 -25.66
CA PHE A 506 -10.02 -9.19 -27.06
C PHE A 506 -9.64 -10.67 -27.26
N ARG A 507 -9.08 -11.35 -26.26
CA ARG A 507 -8.47 -12.68 -26.41
C ARG A 507 -9.45 -13.84 -26.22
N HIS A 508 -10.73 -13.58 -25.94
CA HIS A 508 -11.76 -14.63 -25.79
C HIS A 508 -11.30 -15.78 -24.88
N ASP A 509 -10.86 -15.51 -23.65
CA ASP A 509 -10.67 -16.58 -22.70
C ASP A 509 -12.03 -17.16 -22.33
N ASN A 510 -12.22 -18.47 -22.58
CA ASN A 510 -13.48 -19.23 -22.35
C ASN A 510 -13.96 -19.25 -20.90
N ASN A 511 -13.27 -18.58 -19.99
CA ASN A 511 -13.62 -18.44 -18.57
C ASN A 511 -14.43 -17.18 -18.22
N ALA A 512 -14.85 -16.40 -19.20
CA ALA A 512 -15.78 -15.29 -18.99
C ALA A 512 -17.21 -15.79 -19.23
N TYR A 513 -17.86 -16.29 -18.17
CA TYR A 513 -19.31 -16.67 -18.07
C TYR A 513 -19.84 -17.69 -19.07
#